data_3c462b49a4e9fe74a6883dca9e1d2b9c
#
_entry.id   3c462b49a4e9fe74a6883dca9e1d2b9c
#
_cell.length_a   1.000
_cell.length_b   1.000
_cell.length_c   1.000
_cell.angle_alpha   90.00
_cell.angle_beta   90.00
_cell.angle_gamma   90.00
#
_symmetry.space_group_name_H-M   'P 1'
#
loop_
_entity.id
_entity.type
_entity.pdbx_description
1 polymer ?
#
loop_
_entity_poly.entity_id
_entity_poly.type
_entity_poly.pdbx_seq_one_letter_code
_entity_poly.pdbx_strand_id
1 'polypeptide(L)'
;MFTNVINPRAQIVRHNQYQRTLVRRGATIGANATIVCGVTIGQYAFIAAGAVVRTDVPDYALMVGVPAVQKGWMSRHGYRLTPPDADGIMYCPKSKWRYREIDPGVVRCLDWPEERPLI
;
A
#
# COMPACT_ATOMS: atom_id res chain seq x y z
N MET A 1 3.08 1.56 13.57
CA MET A 1 4.05 0.69 14.32
C MET A 1 4.51 -0.47 13.44
N PHE A 2 5.78 -0.75 13.46
CA PHE A 2 6.34 -1.91 12.76
C PHE A 2 6.77 -2.96 13.78
N THR A 3 6.43 -4.22 13.52
CA THR A 3 6.94 -5.33 14.33
C THR A 3 8.20 -5.91 13.65
N ASN A 4 8.99 -6.65 14.39
CA ASN A 4 10.25 -7.19 13.84
C ASN A 4 10.39 -8.70 14.01
N VAL A 5 9.47 -9.36 14.71
CA VAL A 5 9.51 -10.82 14.96
C VAL A 5 8.13 -11.40 14.69
N ILE A 6 8.09 -12.49 13.90
CA ILE A 6 6.84 -13.17 13.54
C ILE A 6 6.13 -13.76 14.77
N ASN A 7 6.89 -14.35 15.70
CA ASN A 7 6.33 -15.04 16.86
C ASN A 7 7.04 -14.57 18.13
N PRO A 8 6.73 -13.36 18.62
CA PRO A 8 7.42 -12.81 19.79
C PRO A 8 6.98 -13.47 21.08
N ARG A 9 7.94 -13.84 21.91
CA ARG A 9 7.76 -14.36 23.28
C ARG A 9 8.82 -13.74 24.18
N ALA A 10 8.40 -13.07 25.24
CA ALA A 10 9.32 -12.35 26.14
C ALA A 10 10.39 -13.26 26.77
N GLN A 11 10.09 -14.55 26.99
CA GLN A 11 10.98 -15.48 27.63
C GLN A 11 11.86 -16.28 26.67
N ILE A 12 11.73 -16.05 25.36
CA ILE A 12 12.44 -16.80 24.34
C ILE A 12 13.14 -15.82 23.40
N VAL A 13 14.44 -16.02 23.21
CA VAL A 13 15.21 -15.20 22.25
C VAL A 13 14.95 -15.73 20.84
N ARG A 14 14.48 -14.84 19.94
CA ARG A 14 14.12 -15.21 18.59
C ARG A 14 14.78 -14.32 17.53
N HIS A 15 16.04 -13.96 17.74
CA HIS A 15 16.77 -13.09 16.80
C HIS A 15 16.81 -13.64 15.39
N ASN A 16 16.86 -14.98 15.23
CA ASN A 16 16.86 -15.62 13.93
C ASN A 16 15.49 -15.60 13.23
N GLN A 17 14.45 -15.13 13.92
CA GLN A 17 13.10 -15.00 13.33
C GLN A 17 12.75 -13.56 12.97
N TYR A 18 13.71 -12.64 13.05
CA TYR A 18 13.49 -11.28 12.60
C TYR A 18 13.26 -11.27 11.09
N GLN A 19 12.23 -10.54 10.66
CA GLN A 19 11.85 -10.45 9.27
C GLN A 19 12.03 -9.02 8.79
N ARG A 20 12.51 -8.87 7.57
CA ARG A 20 12.59 -7.56 6.94
C ARG A 20 11.23 -7.09 6.48
N THR A 21 10.97 -5.81 6.66
CA THR A 21 9.80 -5.13 6.11
C THR A 21 10.30 -4.13 5.08
N LEU A 22 9.73 -4.17 3.89
CA LEU A 22 10.09 -3.24 2.82
C LEU A 22 8.92 -2.28 2.58
N VAL A 23 9.22 -0.98 2.64
CA VAL A 23 8.25 0.07 2.31
C VAL A 23 8.77 0.77 1.07
N ARG A 24 8.01 0.71 -0.01
CA ARG A 24 8.44 1.26 -1.28
C ARG A 24 8.11 2.75 -1.39
N ARG A 25 8.58 3.35 -2.50
CA ARG A 25 8.48 4.78 -2.75
C ARG A 25 7.04 5.29 -2.62
N GLY A 26 6.89 6.41 -1.94
CA GLY A 26 5.63 7.15 -1.90
C GLY A 26 4.50 6.51 -1.11
N ALA A 27 4.75 5.38 -0.44
CA ALA A 27 3.72 4.76 0.40
C ALA A 27 3.37 5.67 1.57
N THR A 28 2.06 5.73 1.89
CA THR A 28 1.56 6.48 3.04
C THR A 28 1.13 5.50 4.11
N ILE A 29 1.61 5.70 5.32
CA ILE A 29 1.23 4.87 6.47
C ILE A 29 0.53 5.78 7.48
N GLY A 30 -0.78 5.55 7.65
CA GLY A 30 -1.60 6.38 8.53
C GLY A 30 -1.26 6.21 10.01
N ALA A 31 -1.74 7.15 10.82
CA ALA A 31 -1.47 7.16 12.25
C ALA A 31 -1.99 5.89 12.91
N ASN A 32 -1.21 5.35 13.84
CA ASN A 32 -1.55 4.15 14.60
C ASN A 32 -1.75 2.90 13.75
N ALA A 33 -1.33 2.90 12.50
CA ALA A 33 -1.29 1.68 11.70
C ALA A 33 -0.19 0.76 12.22
N THR A 34 -0.40 -0.55 12.14
CA THR A 34 0.57 -1.55 12.54
C THR A 34 0.95 -2.40 11.33
N ILE A 35 2.24 -2.52 11.07
CA ILE A 35 2.77 -3.30 9.96
C ILE A 35 3.49 -4.51 10.55
N VAL A 36 2.94 -5.70 10.31
CA VAL A 36 3.58 -6.94 10.74
C VAL A 36 4.82 -7.17 9.90
N CYS A 37 5.91 -7.63 10.54
CA CYS A 37 7.18 -7.79 9.86
C CYS A 37 7.10 -8.81 8.71
N GLY A 38 7.99 -8.64 7.73
CA GLY A 38 8.10 -9.56 6.59
C GLY A 38 7.21 -9.22 5.41
N VAL A 39 6.41 -8.14 5.48
CA VAL A 39 5.56 -7.73 4.36
C VAL A 39 6.26 -6.66 3.50
N THR A 40 5.86 -6.56 2.25
CA THR A 40 6.25 -5.47 1.35
C THR A 40 5.06 -4.55 1.15
N ILE A 41 5.25 -3.26 1.43
CA ILE A 41 4.27 -2.23 1.14
C ILE A 41 4.62 -1.64 -0.22
N GLY A 42 3.71 -1.77 -1.18
CA GLY A 42 3.95 -1.34 -2.55
C GLY A 42 4.10 0.17 -2.71
N GLN A 43 4.66 0.60 -3.83
CA GLN A 43 4.85 2.02 -4.08
C GLN A 43 3.49 2.73 -4.18
N TYR A 44 3.42 3.91 -3.59
CA TYR A 44 2.21 4.73 -3.57
C TYR A 44 0.99 4.04 -2.95
N ALA A 45 1.19 2.96 -2.19
CA ALA A 45 0.13 2.34 -1.41
C ALA A 45 -0.30 3.28 -0.28
N PHE A 46 -1.53 3.13 0.16
CA PHE A 46 -2.09 3.97 1.23
C PHE A 46 -2.65 3.07 2.32
N ILE A 47 -2.01 3.10 3.48
CA ILE A 47 -2.45 2.36 4.66
C ILE A 47 -3.22 3.32 5.55
N ALA A 48 -4.52 3.05 5.73
CA ALA A 48 -5.38 3.92 6.51
C ALA A 48 -5.00 3.90 8.00
N ALA A 49 -5.35 4.97 8.70
CA ALA A 49 -5.11 5.06 10.14
C ALA A 49 -5.71 3.87 10.87
N GLY A 50 -4.98 3.32 11.82
CA GLY A 50 -5.43 2.21 12.66
C GLY A 50 -5.46 0.85 11.98
N ALA A 51 -5.09 0.73 10.72
CA ALA A 51 -5.10 -0.55 10.01
C ALA A 51 -3.98 -1.47 10.53
N VAL A 52 -4.22 -2.78 10.46
CA VAL A 52 -3.21 -3.79 10.80
C VAL A 52 -2.90 -4.59 9.55
N VAL A 53 -1.71 -4.36 8.97
CA VAL A 53 -1.28 -4.99 7.72
C VAL A 53 -0.49 -6.25 8.04
N ARG A 54 -0.96 -7.40 7.54
CA ARG A 54 -0.35 -8.72 7.78
C ARG A 54 0.12 -9.40 6.50
N THR A 55 -0.18 -8.84 5.35
CA THR A 55 0.18 -9.40 4.04
C THR A 55 0.80 -8.32 3.17
N ASP A 56 1.45 -8.72 2.09
CA ASP A 56 1.98 -7.77 1.11
C ASP A 56 0.87 -6.88 0.56
N VAL A 57 1.22 -5.63 0.29
CA VAL A 57 0.29 -4.63 -0.21
C VAL A 57 0.69 -4.26 -1.64
N PRO A 58 -0.23 -4.39 -2.61
CA PRO A 58 0.05 -3.99 -3.99
C PRO A 58 0.34 -2.50 -4.12
N ASP A 59 1.05 -2.13 -5.19
CA ASP A 59 1.24 -0.72 -5.53
C ASP A 59 -0.10 -0.03 -5.68
N TYR A 60 -0.22 1.19 -5.16
CA TYR A 60 -1.43 2.01 -5.22
C TYR A 60 -2.64 1.45 -4.44
N ALA A 61 -2.50 0.36 -3.70
CA ALA A 61 -3.63 -0.22 -2.97
C ALA A 61 -4.02 0.65 -1.77
N LEU A 62 -5.32 0.76 -1.54
CA LEU A 62 -5.87 1.37 -0.32
C LEU A 62 -6.22 0.25 0.65
N MET A 63 -5.55 0.21 1.79
CA MET A 63 -5.73 -0.82 2.82
C MET A 63 -6.39 -0.24 4.05
N VAL A 64 -7.45 -0.86 4.52
CA VAL A 64 -8.27 -0.36 5.63
C VAL A 64 -8.64 -1.51 6.57
N GLY A 65 -8.57 -1.27 7.87
CA GLY A 65 -9.18 -2.13 8.88
C GLY A 65 -8.22 -3.07 9.60
N VAL A 66 -8.79 -3.91 10.44
CA VAL A 66 -8.09 -4.89 11.30
C VAL A 66 -8.79 -6.25 11.16
N PRO A 67 -8.22 -7.23 10.44
CA PRO A 67 -7.03 -7.12 9.60
C PRO A 67 -7.28 -6.21 8.41
N ALA A 68 -6.24 -5.56 7.91
CA ALA A 68 -6.39 -4.68 6.76
C ALA A 68 -6.81 -5.45 5.51
N VAL A 69 -7.80 -4.91 4.79
CA VAL A 69 -8.26 -5.44 3.51
C VAL A 69 -8.21 -4.32 2.47
N GLN A 70 -8.05 -4.71 1.21
CA GLN A 70 -8.00 -3.73 0.13
C GLN A 70 -9.38 -3.20 -0.18
N LYS A 71 -9.53 -1.86 -0.17
CA LYS A 71 -10.79 -1.16 -0.45
C LYS A 71 -10.69 -0.33 -1.73
N GLY A 72 -9.91 -0.75 -2.69
CA GLY A 72 -9.72 -0.06 -3.95
C GLY A 72 -8.30 0.43 -4.13
N TRP A 73 -8.15 1.47 -4.93
CA TRP A 73 -6.86 2.03 -5.30
C TRP A 73 -6.80 3.51 -4.95
N MET A 74 -5.59 3.98 -4.63
CA MET A 74 -5.37 5.37 -4.26
C MET A 74 -4.48 6.04 -5.28
N SER A 75 -4.80 7.29 -5.67
CA SER A 75 -3.96 8.03 -6.58
C SER A 75 -2.70 8.55 -5.87
N ARG A 76 -1.74 9.02 -6.67
CA ARG A 76 -0.52 9.65 -6.13
C ARG A 76 -0.83 10.95 -5.39
N HIS A 77 -1.97 11.57 -5.67
CA HIS A 77 -2.40 12.79 -4.99
C HIS A 77 -3.20 12.50 -3.71
N GLY A 78 -3.38 11.21 -3.35
CA GLY A 78 -4.04 10.83 -2.11
C GLY A 78 -5.55 10.77 -2.19
N TYR A 79 -6.12 10.60 -3.37
CA TYR A 79 -7.55 10.45 -3.58
C TYR A 79 -7.88 9.06 -4.11
N ARG A 80 -8.98 8.50 -3.66
CA ARG A 80 -9.42 7.19 -4.13
C ARG A 80 -9.76 7.27 -5.62
N LEU A 81 -9.23 6.31 -6.39
CA LEU A 81 -9.50 6.26 -7.83
C LEU A 81 -10.96 5.89 -8.09
N THR A 82 -11.51 6.44 -9.19
CA THR A 82 -12.84 6.06 -9.64
C THR A 82 -12.87 4.61 -10.09
N PRO A 83 -14.06 3.96 -10.11
CA PRO A 83 -14.16 2.62 -10.69
C PRO A 83 -13.69 2.62 -12.15
N PRO A 84 -13.16 1.48 -12.66
CA PRO A 84 -12.71 1.41 -14.06
C PRO A 84 -13.87 1.66 -15.03
N ASP A 85 -13.58 2.40 -16.10
CA ASP A 85 -14.54 2.59 -17.19
C ASP A 85 -14.50 1.40 -18.18
N ALA A 86 -15.15 1.55 -19.33
CA ALA A 86 -15.21 0.49 -20.34
C ALA A 86 -13.82 0.08 -20.85
N ASP A 87 -12.85 0.98 -20.81
CA ASP A 87 -11.47 0.71 -21.23
C ASP A 87 -10.56 0.31 -20.05
N GLY A 88 -11.12 0.15 -18.87
CA GLY A 88 -10.38 -0.17 -17.67
C GLY A 88 -9.64 1.01 -17.05
N ILE A 89 -9.97 2.23 -17.45
CA ILE A 89 -9.30 3.43 -16.97
C ILE A 89 -9.95 3.94 -15.70
N MET A 90 -9.13 4.17 -14.68
CA MET A 90 -9.52 4.81 -13.43
C MET A 90 -8.94 6.22 -13.37
N TYR A 91 -9.65 7.13 -12.76
CA TYR A 91 -9.25 8.54 -12.72
C TYR A 91 -9.07 9.01 -11.28
N CYS A 92 -8.06 9.85 -11.07
CA CYS A 92 -7.96 10.63 -9.85
C CYS A 92 -8.98 11.77 -9.93
N PRO A 93 -9.93 11.89 -8.99
CA PRO A 93 -10.92 12.96 -9.06
C PRO A 93 -10.32 14.37 -8.93
N LYS A 94 -9.14 14.50 -8.36
CA LYS A 94 -8.46 15.78 -8.16
C LYS A 94 -7.60 16.17 -9.35
N SER A 95 -6.63 15.32 -9.72
CA SER A 95 -5.67 15.62 -10.79
C SER A 95 -6.18 15.26 -12.18
N LYS A 96 -7.20 14.42 -12.26
CA LYS A 96 -7.71 13.83 -13.51
C LYS A 96 -6.72 12.90 -14.19
N TRP A 97 -5.61 12.56 -13.53
CA TRP A 97 -4.66 11.59 -14.07
C TRP A 97 -5.30 10.23 -14.19
N ARG A 98 -4.89 9.52 -15.24
CA ARG A 98 -5.43 8.20 -15.58
C ARG A 98 -4.55 7.10 -15.01
N TYR A 99 -5.20 6.05 -14.54
CA TYR A 99 -4.54 4.86 -14.01
C TYR A 99 -5.20 3.63 -14.63
N ARG A 100 -4.46 2.55 -14.76
CA ARG A 100 -5.01 1.30 -15.27
C ARG A 100 -4.36 0.12 -14.58
N GLU A 101 -5.16 -0.91 -14.34
CA GLU A 101 -4.67 -2.20 -13.88
C GLU A 101 -4.13 -2.96 -15.09
N ILE A 102 -2.80 -2.93 -15.28
CA ILE A 102 -2.15 -3.50 -16.47
C ILE A 102 -2.02 -5.02 -16.39
N ASP A 103 -2.03 -5.57 -15.18
CA ASP A 103 -2.06 -7.00 -14.88
C ASP A 103 -2.89 -7.17 -13.61
N PRO A 104 -3.41 -8.38 -13.32
CA PRO A 104 -4.17 -8.58 -12.08
C PRO A 104 -3.38 -8.09 -10.85
N GLY A 105 -3.95 -7.14 -10.12
CA GLY A 105 -3.35 -6.57 -8.94
C GLY A 105 -2.20 -5.58 -9.19
N VAL A 106 -1.95 -5.19 -10.43
CA VAL A 106 -0.85 -4.27 -10.78
C VAL A 106 -1.40 -3.02 -11.45
N VAL A 107 -1.45 -1.92 -10.71
CA VAL A 107 -1.94 -0.63 -11.21
C VAL A 107 -0.75 0.26 -11.56
N ARG A 108 -0.88 1.01 -12.64
CA ARG A 108 0.12 2.00 -13.06
C ARG A 108 -0.54 3.30 -13.46
N CYS A 109 0.16 4.41 -13.18
CA CYS A 109 -0.24 5.73 -13.63
C CYS A 109 0.13 5.89 -15.09
N LEU A 110 -0.84 6.31 -15.92
CA LEU A 110 -0.62 6.47 -17.36
C LEU A 110 -0.08 7.86 -17.72
N ASP A 111 -0.24 8.84 -16.85
CA ASP A 111 0.07 10.24 -17.16
C ASP A 111 1.34 10.75 -16.50
N TRP A 112 2.00 9.96 -15.64
CA TRP A 112 3.19 10.38 -14.94
C TRP A 112 4.04 9.17 -14.56
N PRO A 113 5.36 9.17 -14.83
CA PRO A 113 6.22 8.05 -14.48
C PRO A 113 6.26 7.81 -12.96
N GLU A 114 6.21 6.55 -12.56
CA GLU A 114 6.21 6.18 -11.13
C GLU A 114 7.46 6.67 -10.41
N GLU A 115 8.61 6.64 -11.06
CA GLU A 115 9.88 7.06 -10.45
C GLU A 115 10.08 8.57 -10.40
N ARG A 116 9.16 9.35 -10.99
CA ARG A 116 9.29 10.80 -11.07
C ARG A 116 8.49 11.47 -9.96
N PRO A 117 9.11 12.39 -9.18
CA PRO A 117 8.37 13.14 -8.16
C PRO A 117 7.26 13.99 -8.76
N LEU A 118 6.24 14.31 -7.97
CA LEU A 118 5.12 15.13 -8.41
C LEU A 118 5.50 16.60 -8.64
N ILE A 119 6.61 17.03 -8.04
CA ILE A 119 7.05 18.43 -8.13
C ILE A 119 8.32 18.51 -8.96
#